data_c97376b1f01f6ea1a2cf9c00fa75ef92
#
_entry.id   c97376b1f01f6ea1a2cf9c00fa75ef92
#
_cell.length_a   1.000
_cell.length_b   1.000
_cell.length_c   1.000
_cell.angle_alpha   90.00
_cell.angle_beta   90.00
_cell.angle_gamma   90.00
#
_symmetry.space_group_name_H-M   'P 1'
#
loop_
_entity.id
_entity.type
_entity.pdbx_description
1 polymer ?
#
loop_
_entity_poly.entity_id
_entity_poly.type
_entity_poly.pdbx_seq_one_letter_code
_entity_poly.pdbx_strand_id
1 'polypeptide(L)'
;MAERAASITHHRWFVCGLLFFAATINYMDRQVIALLKPVLQSQLGWTEIGYSNIVLAFHVAYAIGLLVMGRVVDRIGTRKGFSLAVLVWSAAAMTHAMARSVMQFATARFALGLGESGNFPASIKTTAEWFPKKERALVTGIFNSGTNIGAIVAPLVVPWITYRFGWQMAFIGTGALGLVWVIVWWSLYRRPEDDPKLSASELAYIRSDQPEEQIAPPPVRVLMIHRETWAIALGRLFTDPIWYIYLFWIPDFLSRRFGLDIRAMAMPLFVIYTGATV
;
A
#
# COMPACT_ATOMS: atom_id res chain seq x y z
N MET A 1 13.79 45.53 17.11
CA MET A 1 14.32 44.24 16.67
C MET A 1 13.25 43.59 15.85
N ALA A 2 13.43 43.52 14.53
CA ALA A 2 12.48 42.91 13.65
C ALA A 2 12.55 41.38 13.85
N GLU A 3 11.48 40.80 14.41
CA GLU A 3 11.26 39.37 14.47
C GLU A 3 11.29 38.86 13.03
N ARG A 4 12.36 38.18 12.65
CA ARG A 4 12.38 37.41 11.38
C ARG A 4 11.21 36.47 11.45
N ALA A 5 10.18 36.71 10.69
CA ALA A 5 9.08 35.76 10.46
C ALA A 5 9.74 34.43 10.07
N ALA A 6 9.76 33.47 10.99
CA ALA A 6 10.37 32.18 10.79
C ALA A 6 9.63 31.53 9.62
N SER A 7 10.32 31.33 8.50
CA SER A 7 9.73 30.74 7.29
C SER A 7 9.22 29.33 7.61
N ILE A 8 8.02 29.01 7.15
CA ILE A 8 7.45 27.65 7.25
C ILE A 8 8.34 26.72 6.43
N THR A 9 8.89 25.68 7.04
CA THR A 9 9.92 24.81 6.44
C THR A 9 9.37 23.75 5.46
N HIS A 10 8.09 23.60 5.28
CA HIS A 10 7.46 22.60 4.40
C HIS A 10 7.92 21.13 4.62
N HIS A 11 8.53 20.83 5.78
CA HIS A 11 9.07 19.49 6.07
C HIS A 11 7.98 18.39 6.08
N ARG A 12 6.74 18.77 6.40
CA ARG A 12 5.59 17.86 6.33
C ARG A 12 5.39 17.21 4.95
N TRP A 13 5.71 17.92 3.85
CA TRP A 13 5.58 17.38 2.50
C TRP A 13 6.58 16.28 2.19
N PHE A 14 7.73 16.30 2.84
CA PHE A 14 8.67 15.17 2.79
C PHE A 14 8.05 13.91 3.40
N VAL A 15 7.34 14.04 4.53
CA VAL A 15 6.61 12.93 5.14
C VAL A 15 5.51 12.43 4.21
N CYS A 16 4.77 13.34 3.54
CA CYS A 16 3.81 12.96 2.50
C CYS A 16 4.46 12.11 1.39
N GLY A 17 5.66 12.50 0.94
CA GLY A 17 6.45 11.72 -0.01
C GLY A 17 6.76 10.30 0.47
N LEU A 18 7.10 10.12 1.74
CA LEU A 18 7.32 8.80 2.32
C LEU A 18 6.04 7.93 2.28
N LEU A 19 4.88 8.52 2.57
CA LEU A 19 3.59 7.83 2.48
C LEU A 19 3.27 7.42 1.03
N PHE A 20 3.51 8.32 0.07
CA PHE A 20 3.33 8.05 -1.36
C PHE A 20 4.20 6.86 -1.81
N PHE A 21 5.48 6.83 -1.46
CA PHE A 21 6.36 5.71 -1.82
C PHE A 21 5.97 4.41 -1.12
N ALA A 22 5.51 4.45 0.15
CA ALA A 22 4.98 3.27 0.83
C ALA A 22 3.78 2.67 0.06
N ALA A 23 2.83 3.51 -0.35
CA ALA A 23 1.67 3.08 -1.14
C ALA A 23 2.08 2.53 -2.52
N THR A 24 3.08 3.15 -3.16
CA THR A 24 3.63 2.69 -4.44
C THR A 24 4.23 1.29 -4.32
N ILE A 25 5.11 1.06 -3.35
CA ILE A 25 5.74 -0.25 -3.11
C ILE A 25 4.68 -1.30 -2.78
N ASN A 26 3.74 -0.97 -1.90
CA ASN A 26 2.65 -1.85 -1.50
C ASN A 26 1.86 -2.39 -2.72
N TYR A 27 1.50 -1.53 -3.67
CA TYR A 27 0.77 -1.94 -4.86
C TYR A 27 1.64 -2.64 -5.90
N MET A 28 2.94 -2.34 -5.96
CA MET A 28 3.88 -3.13 -6.76
C MET A 28 3.94 -4.57 -6.26
N ASP A 29 4.13 -4.81 -4.95
CA ASP A 29 4.16 -6.14 -4.34
C ASP A 29 2.87 -6.92 -4.61
N ARG A 30 1.73 -6.24 -4.54
CA ARG A 30 0.41 -6.83 -4.80
C ARG A 30 0.27 -7.33 -6.23
N GLN A 31 0.82 -6.60 -7.20
CA GLN A 31 0.74 -6.88 -8.63
C GLN A 31 1.64 -8.02 -9.11
N VAL A 32 2.77 -8.28 -8.44
CA VAL A 32 3.77 -9.26 -8.90
C VAL A 32 3.14 -10.61 -9.25
N ILE A 33 2.25 -11.14 -8.41
CA ILE A 33 1.67 -12.47 -8.65
C ILE A 33 0.72 -12.50 -9.85
N ALA A 34 -0.01 -11.40 -10.08
CA ALA A 34 -0.93 -11.30 -11.22
C ALA A 34 -0.16 -11.27 -12.54
N LEU A 35 0.93 -10.51 -12.59
CA LEU A 35 1.81 -10.42 -13.76
C LEU A 35 2.53 -11.74 -14.04
N LEU A 36 2.92 -12.44 -12.97
CA LEU A 36 3.65 -13.72 -13.07
C LEU A 36 2.72 -14.93 -13.23
N LYS A 37 1.38 -14.78 -13.12
CA LYS A 37 0.44 -15.91 -13.20
C LYS A 37 0.71 -16.82 -14.38
N PRO A 38 0.84 -16.35 -15.64
CA PRO A 38 1.08 -17.25 -16.79
C PRO A 38 2.38 -18.04 -16.66
N VAL A 39 3.45 -17.41 -16.14
CA VAL A 39 4.76 -18.05 -15.94
C VAL A 39 4.68 -19.10 -14.83
N LEU A 40 4.08 -18.75 -13.70
CA LEU A 40 3.95 -19.65 -12.55
C LEU A 40 3.01 -20.82 -12.85
N GLN A 41 1.94 -20.58 -13.59
CA GLN A 41 1.01 -21.61 -14.05
C GLN A 41 1.69 -22.65 -14.92
N SER A 42 2.52 -22.21 -15.90
CA SER A 42 3.26 -23.11 -16.78
C SER A 42 4.37 -23.90 -16.06
N GLN A 43 5.06 -23.26 -15.09
CA GLN A 43 6.20 -23.88 -14.39
C GLN A 43 5.79 -24.73 -13.18
N LEU A 44 4.72 -24.35 -12.47
CA LEU A 44 4.30 -24.99 -11.22
C LEU A 44 2.99 -25.77 -11.35
N GLY A 45 2.39 -25.80 -12.54
CA GLY A 45 1.18 -26.57 -12.80
C GLY A 45 -0.07 -26.07 -12.09
N TRP A 46 -0.19 -24.74 -11.82
CA TRP A 46 -1.34 -24.18 -11.11
C TRP A 46 -2.62 -24.33 -11.94
N THR A 47 -3.70 -24.67 -11.25
CA THR A 47 -5.05 -24.57 -11.79
C THR A 47 -5.62 -23.17 -11.57
N GLU A 48 -6.71 -22.83 -12.28
CA GLU A 48 -7.44 -21.57 -12.03
C GLU A 48 -7.96 -21.50 -10.58
N ILE A 49 -8.44 -22.61 -10.05
CA ILE A 49 -8.88 -22.70 -8.64
C ILE A 49 -7.70 -22.47 -7.69
N GLY A 50 -6.53 -23.05 -8.01
CA GLY A 50 -5.31 -22.82 -7.22
C GLY A 50 -4.93 -21.35 -7.15
N TYR A 51 -4.92 -20.65 -8.29
CA TYR A 51 -4.65 -19.22 -8.34
C TYR A 51 -5.71 -18.39 -7.56
N SER A 52 -7.00 -18.72 -7.76
CA SER A 52 -8.09 -18.05 -7.05
C SER A 52 -7.96 -18.21 -5.52
N ASN A 53 -7.56 -19.38 -5.04
CA ASN A 53 -7.31 -19.62 -3.61
C ASN A 53 -6.13 -18.79 -3.07
N ILE A 54 -5.06 -18.61 -3.86
CA ILE A 54 -3.93 -17.75 -3.51
C ILE A 54 -4.38 -16.29 -3.38
N VAL A 55 -5.18 -15.80 -4.34
CA VAL A 55 -5.74 -14.44 -4.31
C VAL A 55 -6.71 -14.25 -3.14
N LEU A 56 -7.58 -15.25 -2.89
CA LEU A 56 -8.54 -15.24 -1.77
C LEU A 56 -7.83 -15.18 -0.42
N ALA A 57 -6.75 -15.97 -0.24
CA ALA A 57 -5.96 -15.97 0.99
C ALA A 57 -5.45 -14.56 1.36
N PHE A 58 -4.98 -13.81 0.36
CA PHE A 58 -4.58 -12.41 0.53
C PHE A 58 -5.75 -11.53 1.00
N HIS A 59 -6.90 -11.58 0.31
CA HIS A 59 -8.03 -10.71 0.62
C HIS A 59 -8.64 -10.99 1.99
N VAL A 60 -8.74 -12.26 2.39
CA VAL A 60 -9.20 -12.65 3.73
C VAL A 60 -8.24 -12.10 4.80
N ALA A 61 -6.94 -12.30 4.61
CA ALA A 61 -5.93 -11.78 5.54
C ALA A 61 -5.94 -10.24 5.61
N TYR A 62 -6.07 -9.58 4.47
CA TYR A 62 -6.14 -8.12 4.37
C TYR A 62 -7.37 -7.57 5.11
N ALA A 63 -8.54 -8.18 4.92
CA ALA A 63 -9.77 -7.79 5.61
C ALA A 63 -9.64 -7.95 7.15
N ILE A 64 -9.11 -9.09 7.62
CA ILE A 64 -8.83 -9.32 9.04
C ILE A 64 -7.82 -8.28 9.56
N GLY A 65 -6.76 -8.06 8.79
CA GLY A 65 -5.69 -7.14 9.15
C GLY A 65 -6.18 -5.70 9.28
N LEU A 66 -7.07 -5.21 8.41
CA LEU A 66 -7.66 -3.86 8.51
C LEU A 66 -8.38 -3.64 9.85
N LEU A 67 -9.04 -4.65 10.41
CA LEU A 67 -9.71 -4.56 11.71
C LEU A 67 -8.72 -4.48 12.89
N VAL A 68 -7.52 -5.02 12.72
CA VAL A 68 -6.52 -5.18 13.79
C VAL A 68 -5.44 -4.10 13.71
N MET A 69 -4.92 -3.82 12.52
CA MET A 69 -3.73 -2.99 12.34
C MET A 69 -3.92 -1.53 12.76
N GLY A 70 -5.12 -0.99 12.63
CA GLY A 70 -5.43 0.34 13.17
C GLY A 70 -5.15 0.41 14.68
N ARG A 71 -5.65 -0.58 15.44
CA ARG A 71 -5.42 -0.67 16.89
C ARG A 71 -3.95 -0.92 17.24
N VAL A 72 -3.25 -1.71 16.44
CA VAL A 72 -1.80 -1.94 16.63
C VAL A 72 -1.04 -0.62 16.47
N VAL A 73 -1.27 0.11 15.37
CA VAL A 73 -0.64 1.42 15.12
C VAL A 73 -0.97 2.42 16.21
N ASP A 74 -2.20 2.39 16.76
CA ASP A 74 -2.60 3.26 17.86
C ASP A 74 -1.85 2.97 19.17
N ARG A 75 -1.65 1.69 19.48
CA ARG A 75 -1.00 1.26 20.71
C ARG A 75 0.52 1.46 20.71
N ILE A 76 1.19 1.11 19.62
CA ILE A 76 2.67 1.14 19.56
C ILE A 76 3.23 2.40 18.91
N GLY A 77 2.33 3.28 18.41
CA GLY A 77 2.68 4.53 17.72
C GLY A 77 2.98 4.35 16.25
N THR A 78 2.85 5.44 15.50
CA THR A 78 2.93 5.45 14.03
C THR A 78 4.28 4.96 13.51
N ARG A 79 5.40 5.45 14.09
CA ARG A 79 6.74 5.07 13.65
C ARG A 79 6.98 3.56 13.70
N LYS A 80 6.69 2.94 14.85
CA LYS A 80 6.89 1.50 15.05
C LYS A 80 5.83 0.68 14.32
N GLY A 81 4.58 1.10 14.36
CA GLY A 81 3.46 0.38 13.74
C GLY A 81 3.59 0.29 12.24
N PHE A 82 3.96 1.39 11.58
CA PHE A 82 4.17 1.39 10.15
C PHE A 82 5.41 0.55 9.77
N SER A 83 6.53 0.72 10.50
CA SER A 83 7.72 -0.13 10.27
C SER A 83 7.41 -1.62 10.40
N LEU A 84 6.63 -2.02 11.43
CA LEU A 84 6.24 -3.42 11.61
C LEU A 84 5.41 -3.93 10.43
N ALA A 85 4.44 -3.16 9.99
CA ALA A 85 3.61 -3.50 8.84
C ALA A 85 4.47 -3.72 7.59
N VAL A 86 5.37 -2.77 7.27
CA VAL A 86 6.25 -2.86 6.10
C VAL A 86 7.22 -4.03 6.21
N LEU A 87 7.82 -4.27 7.37
CA LEU A 87 8.71 -5.41 7.59
C LEU A 87 7.99 -6.75 7.36
N VAL A 88 6.77 -6.90 7.89
CA VAL A 88 5.98 -8.12 7.71
C VAL A 88 5.64 -8.34 6.23
N TRP A 89 5.14 -7.31 5.53
CA TRP A 89 4.80 -7.49 4.12
C TRP A 89 6.02 -7.70 3.24
N SER A 90 7.13 -6.99 3.49
CA SER A 90 8.36 -7.16 2.71
C SER A 90 8.95 -8.56 2.87
N ALA A 91 9.01 -9.07 4.10
CA ALA A 91 9.44 -10.43 4.36
C ALA A 91 8.50 -11.44 3.67
N ALA A 92 7.18 -11.26 3.81
CA ALA A 92 6.19 -12.11 3.16
C ALA A 92 6.29 -12.06 1.62
N ALA A 93 6.51 -10.88 1.02
CA ALA A 93 6.76 -10.74 -0.41
C ALA A 93 7.96 -11.60 -0.84
N MET A 94 9.08 -11.49 -0.13
CA MET A 94 10.29 -12.24 -0.45
C MET A 94 10.13 -13.76 -0.28
N THR A 95 9.30 -14.24 0.66
CA THR A 95 9.07 -15.70 0.86
C THR A 95 8.41 -16.35 -0.35
N HIS A 96 7.69 -15.62 -1.21
CA HIS A 96 7.14 -16.15 -2.46
C HIS A 96 8.23 -16.72 -3.37
N ALA A 97 9.44 -16.19 -3.33
CA ALA A 97 10.56 -16.70 -4.13
C ALA A 97 10.94 -18.16 -3.79
N MET A 98 10.62 -18.60 -2.59
CA MET A 98 10.89 -19.96 -2.10
C MET A 98 9.72 -20.92 -2.30
N ALA A 99 8.52 -20.39 -2.61
CA ALA A 99 7.30 -21.18 -2.74
C ALA A 99 7.32 -22.04 -4.01
N ARG A 100 6.81 -23.28 -3.90
CA ARG A 100 6.73 -24.27 -4.99
C ARG A 100 5.35 -24.88 -5.13
N SER A 101 4.44 -24.64 -4.21
CA SER A 101 3.08 -25.17 -4.22
C SER A 101 2.04 -24.07 -4.00
N VAL A 102 0.80 -24.32 -4.45
CA VAL A 102 -0.33 -23.40 -4.21
C VAL A 102 -0.47 -23.04 -2.74
N MET A 103 -0.32 -24.02 -1.83
CA MET A 103 -0.44 -23.79 -0.39
C MET A 103 0.66 -22.85 0.13
N GLN A 104 1.92 -23.03 -0.31
CA GLN A 104 3.02 -22.15 0.10
C GLN A 104 2.80 -20.72 -0.41
N PHE A 105 2.35 -20.55 -1.66
CA PHE A 105 1.98 -19.24 -2.18
C PHE A 105 0.78 -18.63 -1.43
N ALA A 106 -0.24 -19.42 -1.10
CA ALA A 106 -1.39 -18.95 -0.33
C ALA A 106 -0.98 -18.52 1.09
N THR A 107 -0.08 -19.26 1.75
CA THR A 107 0.46 -18.90 3.08
C THR A 107 1.26 -17.59 3.01
N ALA A 108 2.16 -17.46 2.02
CA ALA A 108 2.93 -16.24 1.82
C ALA A 108 2.01 -15.04 1.49
N ARG A 109 0.96 -15.23 0.68
CA ARG A 109 -0.07 -14.24 0.38
C ARG A 109 -0.90 -13.85 1.59
N PHE A 110 -1.23 -14.80 2.45
CA PHE A 110 -1.91 -14.51 3.70
C PHE A 110 -1.06 -13.61 4.61
N ALA A 111 0.21 -13.95 4.80
CA ALA A 111 1.15 -13.12 5.57
C ALA A 111 1.34 -11.73 4.93
N LEU A 112 1.44 -11.66 3.59
CA LEU A 112 1.51 -10.41 2.85
C LEU A 112 0.28 -9.54 3.10
N GLY A 113 -0.92 -10.11 3.00
CA GLY A 113 -2.19 -9.40 3.23
C GLY A 113 -2.30 -8.83 4.64
N LEU A 114 -1.88 -9.59 5.67
CA LEU A 114 -1.81 -9.08 7.05
C LEU A 114 -0.86 -7.89 7.18
N GLY A 115 0.34 -7.97 6.61
CA GLY A 115 1.30 -6.85 6.64
C GLY A 115 0.80 -5.63 5.89
N GLU A 116 0.35 -5.80 4.64
CA GLU A 116 -0.12 -4.72 3.78
C GLU A 116 -1.33 -3.97 4.32
N SER A 117 -2.18 -4.64 5.11
CA SER A 117 -3.35 -4.01 5.73
C SER A 117 -2.99 -2.86 6.68
N GLY A 118 -1.75 -2.82 7.18
CA GLY A 118 -1.27 -1.73 8.04
C GLY A 118 -0.92 -0.44 7.30
N ASN A 119 -0.73 -0.49 5.98
CA ASN A 119 -0.32 0.68 5.19
C ASN A 119 -1.33 1.83 5.28
N PHE A 120 -2.60 1.57 5.01
CA PHE A 120 -3.62 2.61 4.97
C PHE A 120 -3.90 3.23 6.36
N PRO A 121 -4.14 2.47 7.44
CA PRO A 121 -4.31 3.03 8.78
C PRO A 121 -3.10 3.84 9.25
N ALA A 122 -1.87 3.36 9.01
CA ALA A 122 -0.67 4.08 9.38
C ALA A 122 -0.50 5.39 8.60
N SER A 123 -0.82 5.39 7.29
CA SER A 123 -0.76 6.58 6.45
C SER A 123 -1.79 7.64 6.88
N ILE A 124 -3.02 7.23 7.17
CA ILE A 124 -4.07 8.15 7.68
C ILE A 124 -3.66 8.74 9.03
N LYS A 125 -3.11 7.92 9.94
CA LYS A 125 -2.64 8.41 11.25
C LYS A 125 -1.47 9.38 11.09
N THR A 126 -0.49 9.06 10.25
CA THR A 126 0.62 9.97 9.91
C THR A 126 0.11 11.29 9.36
N THR A 127 -0.87 11.24 8.45
CA THR A 127 -1.50 12.44 7.90
C THR A 127 -2.17 13.28 9.00
N ALA A 128 -2.85 12.63 9.95
CA ALA A 128 -3.48 13.32 11.07
C ALA A 128 -2.46 13.94 12.04
N GLU A 129 -1.29 13.32 12.20
CA GLU A 129 -0.21 13.82 13.05
C GLU A 129 0.53 15.02 12.41
N TRP A 130 0.77 14.98 11.09
CA TRP A 130 1.65 15.90 10.37
C TRP A 130 0.94 17.02 9.62
N PHE A 131 -0.37 16.97 9.45
CA PHE A 131 -1.10 17.94 8.64
C PHE A 131 -2.32 18.53 9.35
N PRO A 132 -2.57 19.85 9.19
CA PRO A 132 -3.80 20.47 9.63
C PRO A 132 -4.99 19.87 8.89
N LYS A 133 -6.19 19.90 9.50
CA LYS A 133 -7.41 19.29 8.94
C LYS A 133 -7.69 19.70 7.49
N LYS A 134 -7.48 20.99 7.18
CA LYS A 134 -7.72 21.56 5.83
C LYS A 134 -6.83 20.95 4.74
N GLU A 135 -5.65 20.40 5.07
CA GLU A 135 -4.73 19.78 4.10
C GLU A 135 -4.88 18.26 4.02
N ARG A 136 -5.52 17.59 4.98
CA ARG A 136 -5.56 16.12 5.08
C ARG A 136 -6.18 15.44 3.87
N ALA A 137 -7.22 16.03 3.29
CA ALA A 137 -7.85 15.48 2.08
C ALA A 137 -6.89 15.47 0.89
N LEU A 138 -6.15 16.56 0.68
CA LEU A 138 -5.14 16.67 -0.36
C LEU A 138 -4.00 15.65 -0.15
N VAL A 139 -3.47 15.57 1.07
CA VAL A 139 -2.40 14.62 1.43
C VAL A 139 -2.85 13.18 1.23
N THR A 140 -4.09 12.86 1.62
CA THR A 140 -4.69 11.54 1.39
C THR A 140 -4.79 11.22 -0.10
N GLY A 141 -5.19 12.19 -0.92
CA GLY A 141 -5.20 12.06 -2.38
C GLY A 141 -3.80 11.79 -2.94
N ILE A 142 -2.79 12.55 -2.48
CA ILE A 142 -1.41 12.40 -2.95
C ILE A 142 -0.85 11.01 -2.58
N PHE A 143 -0.91 10.58 -1.32
CA PHE A 143 -0.34 9.27 -0.99
C PHE A 143 -1.15 8.13 -1.63
N ASN A 144 -2.46 8.28 -1.75
CA ASN A 144 -3.29 7.27 -2.41
C ASN A 144 -3.00 7.17 -3.92
N SER A 145 -2.60 8.25 -4.59
CA SER A 145 -2.15 8.18 -5.99
C SER A 145 -0.92 7.30 -6.16
N GLY A 146 -0.11 7.10 -5.11
CA GLY A 146 0.99 6.14 -5.10
C GLY A 146 0.52 4.71 -5.42
N THR A 147 -0.70 4.33 -5.06
CA THR A 147 -1.26 3.01 -5.40
C THR A 147 -1.39 2.83 -6.90
N ASN A 148 -1.86 3.86 -7.59
CA ASN A 148 -1.98 3.86 -9.05
C ASN A 148 -0.60 3.84 -9.73
N ILE A 149 0.35 4.64 -9.22
CA ILE A 149 1.73 4.62 -9.73
C ILE A 149 2.35 3.23 -9.55
N GLY A 150 2.14 2.57 -8.41
CA GLY A 150 2.57 1.19 -8.19
C GLY A 150 1.98 0.22 -9.23
N ALA A 151 0.68 0.33 -9.50
CA ALA A 151 -0.01 -0.48 -10.50
C ALA A 151 0.51 -0.23 -11.93
N ILE A 152 0.84 1.02 -12.27
CA ILE A 152 1.35 1.42 -13.59
C ILE A 152 2.82 0.97 -13.77
N VAL A 153 3.65 1.08 -12.73
CA VAL A 153 5.09 0.77 -12.80
C VAL A 153 5.35 -0.73 -12.77
N ALA A 154 4.55 -1.51 -12.02
CA ALA A 154 4.74 -2.94 -11.89
C ALA A 154 4.80 -3.69 -13.24
N PRO A 155 3.90 -3.46 -14.22
CA PRO A 155 3.97 -4.10 -15.54
C PRO A 155 5.24 -3.80 -16.35
N LEU A 156 5.94 -2.73 -16.04
CA LEU A 156 7.20 -2.36 -16.70
C LEU A 156 8.41 -3.04 -16.01
N VAL A 157 8.42 -3.02 -14.68
CA VAL A 157 9.55 -3.48 -13.86
C VAL A 157 9.56 -5.00 -13.68
N VAL A 158 8.41 -5.60 -13.34
CA VAL A 158 8.30 -7.04 -13.05
C VAL A 158 8.69 -7.93 -14.24
N PRO A 159 8.20 -7.68 -15.47
CA PRO A 159 8.62 -8.45 -16.65
C PRO A 159 10.12 -8.32 -16.94
N TRP A 160 10.68 -7.13 -16.77
CA TRP A 160 12.11 -6.89 -17.00
C TRP A 160 12.97 -7.68 -16.01
N ILE A 161 12.65 -7.65 -14.72
CA ILE A 161 13.35 -8.45 -13.69
C ILE A 161 13.19 -9.94 -13.98
N THR A 162 11.96 -10.38 -14.26
CA THR A 162 11.65 -11.80 -14.51
C THR A 162 12.44 -12.36 -15.68
N TYR A 163 12.55 -11.59 -16.75
CA TYR A 163 13.30 -12.02 -17.94
C TYR A 163 14.81 -12.11 -17.68
N ARG A 164 15.38 -11.19 -16.92
CA ARG A 164 16.82 -11.11 -16.69
C ARG A 164 17.30 -12.05 -15.57
N PHE A 165 16.50 -12.23 -14.53
CA PHE A 165 16.93 -12.84 -13.27
C PHE A 165 15.99 -13.95 -12.77
N GLY A 166 14.92 -14.24 -13.50
CA GLY A 166 13.89 -15.19 -13.09
C GLY A 166 12.79 -14.57 -12.22
N TRP A 167 11.65 -15.28 -12.15
CA TRP A 167 10.46 -14.79 -11.45
C TRP A 167 10.67 -14.62 -9.93
N GLN A 168 11.55 -15.40 -9.33
CA GLN A 168 11.89 -15.31 -7.91
C GLN A 168 12.44 -13.94 -7.55
N MET A 169 13.28 -13.38 -8.44
CA MET A 169 13.89 -12.08 -8.22
C MET A 169 12.89 -10.92 -8.31
N ALA A 170 11.76 -11.11 -8.99
CA ALA A 170 10.70 -10.11 -8.96
C ALA A 170 10.12 -9.95 -7.54
N PHE A 171 9.82 -11.05 -6.84
CA PHE A 171 9.36 -11.03 -5.45
C PHE A 171 10.43 -10.52 -4.47
N ILE A 172 11.68 -10.93 -4.66
CA ILE A 172 12.79 -10.47 -3.80
C ILE A 172 13.03 -8.98 -4.01
N GLY A 173 13.05 -8.52 -5.26
CA GLY A 173 13.34 -7.12 -5.59
C GLY A 173 12.29 -6.16 -5.06
N THR A 174 10.99 -6.48 -5.26
CA THR A 174 9.91 -5.61 -4.76
C THR A 174 9.85 -5.63 -3.23
N GLY A 175 9.98 -6.79 -2.59
CA GLY A 175 10.05 -6.88 -1.12
C GLY A 175 11.26 -6.15 -0.54
N ALA A 176 12.42 -6.20 -1.22
CA ALA A 176 13.62 -5.47 -0.79
C ALA A 176 13.43 -3.95 -0.82
N LEU A 177 12.65 -3.41 -1.78
CA LEU A 177 12.30 -1.98 -1.80
C LEU A 177 11.57 -1.56 -0.52
N GLY A 178 10.69 -2.42 0.01
CA GLY A 178 10.03 -2.17 1.29
C GLY A 178 11.02 -2.14 2.46
N LEU A 179 12.03 -3.03 2.49
CA LEU A 179 13.08 -2.99 3.51
C LEU A 179 13.90 -1.70 3.44
N VAL A 180 14.27 -1.25 2.22
CA VAL A 180 14.93 0.04 2.01
C VAL A 180 14.06 1.17 2.54
N TRP A 181 12.75 1.14 2.23
CA TRP A 181 11.81 2.14 2.73
C TRP A 181 11.77 2.16 4.26
N VAL A 182 11.77 1.00 4.94
CA VAL A 182 11.82 0.94 6.41
C VAL A 182 13.07 1.62 6.96
N ILE A 183 14.23 1.41 6.36
CA ILE A 183 15.48 2.08 6.77
C ILE A 183 15.34 3.59 6.65
N VAL A 184 14.82 4.07 5.51
CA VAL A 184 14.56 5.50 5.27
C VAL A 184 13.56 6.05 6.27
N TRP A 185 12.42 5.36 6.45
CA TRP A 185 11.38 5.74 7.41
C TRP A 185 11.93 5.81 8.83
N TRP A 186 12.64 4.79 9.27
CA TRP A 186 13.18 4.74 10.64
C TRP A 186 14.22 5.83 10.90
N SER A 187 14.98 6.20 9.89
CA SER A 187 16.01 7.23 10.00
C SER A 187 15.44 8.65 9.98
N LEU A 188 14.36 8.87 9.22
CA LEU A 188 13.88 10.20 8.89
C LEU A 188 12.54 10.58 9.55
N TYR A 189 11.66 9.60 9.83
CA TYR A 189 10.39 9.90 10.45
C TYR A 189 10.50 10.04 11.96
N ARG A 190 9.96 11.14 12.49
CA ARG A 190 9.74 11.41 13.91
C ARG A 190 8.32 11.93 14.10
N ARG A 191 7.87 12.10 15.33
CA ARG A 191 6.65 12.87 15.58
C ARG A 191 6.92 14.35 15.37
N PRO A 192 5.91 15.17 14.98
CA PRO A 192 6.13 16.61 14.78
C PRO A 192 6.77 17.31 15.99
N GLU A 193 6.40 16.89 17.22
CA GLU A 193 6.94 17.46 18.45
C GLU A 193 8.41 17.12 18.69
N ASP A 194 8.85 15.98 18.16
CA ASP A 194 10.20 15.41 18.40
C ASP A 194 11.13 15.65 17.19
N ASP A 195 10.66 16.32 16.13
CA ASP A 195 11.44 16.50 14.91
C ASP A 195 12.27 17.77 14.94
N PRO A 196 13.62 17.67 15.04
CA PRO A 196 14.50 18.84 15.11
C PRO A 196 14.56 19.66 13.82
N LYS A 197 14.05 19.13 12.71
CA LYS A 197 14.00 19.79 11.39
C LYS A 197 12.74 20.65 11.23
N LEU A 198 11.76 20.46 12.10
CA LEU A 198 10.50 21.18 12.04
C LEU A 198 10.65 22.55 12.72
N SER A 199 10.31 23.63 12.00
CA SER A 199 10.31 24.96 12.60
C SER A 199 9.13 25.14 13.55
N ALA A 200 9.29 25.99 14.59
CA ALA A 200 8.20 26.31 15.52
C ALA A 200 6.96 26.87 14.80
N SER A 201 7.16 27.64 13.73
CA SER A 201 6.08 28.19 12.91
C SER A 201 5.33 27.10 12.13
N GLU A 202 6.03 26.08 11.61
CA GLU A 202 5.39 24.95 10.94
C GLU A 202 4.66 24.05 11.94
N LEU A 203 5.22 23.80 13.13
CA LEU A 203 4.53 23.06 14.18
C LEU A 203 3.24 23.78 14.61
N ALA A 204 3.29 25.11 14.83
CA ALA A 204 2.11 25.91 15.12
C ALA A 204 1.07 25.84 14.01
N TYR A 205 1.49 25.84 12.74
CA TYR A 205 0.61 25.68 11.60
C TYR A 205 -0.06 24.29 11.56
N ILE A 206 0.69 23.21 11.83
CA ILE A 206 0.15 21.84 11.89
C ILE A 206 -0.93 21.75 12.98
N ARG A 207 -0.73 22.46 14.11
CA ARG A 207 -1.66 22.44 15.25
C ARG A 207 -2.82 23.43 15.13
N SER A 208 -2.80 24.35 14.16
CA SER A 208 -3.71 25.51 14.07
C SER A 208 -5.21 25.20 14.06
N ASP A 209 -5.59 23.98 13.60
CA ASP A 209 -6.99 23.55 13.50
C ASP A 209 -7.26 22.19 14.17
N GLN A 210 -6.32 21.73 15.00
CA GLN A 210 -6.50 20.49 15.77
C GLN A 210 -7.26 20.81 17.08
N PRO A 211 -8.22 19.97 17.52
CA PRO A 211 -8.87 20.15 18.79
C PRO A 211 -7.84 19.95 19.92
N GLU A 212 -7.95 20.75 20.97
CA GLU A 212 -7.09 20.64 22.17
C GLU A 212 -7.27 19.29 22.88
N GLU A 213 -8.46 18.69 22.81
CA GLU A 213 -8.75 17.37 23.37
C GLU A 213 -8.76 16.30 22.29
N GLN A 214 -8.01 15.22 22.50
CA GLN A 214 -8.15 14.01 21.71
C GLN A 214 -9.45 13.30 22.10
N ILE A 215 -10.50 13.52 21.33
CA ILE A 215 -11.76 12.78 21.48
C ILE A 215 -11.49 11.31 21.18
N ALA A 216 -11.72 10.44 22.15
CA ALA A 216 -11.59 9.00 21.95
C ALA A 216 -12.45 8.54 20.75
N PRO A 217 -11.94 7.67 19.87
CA PRO A 217 -12.72 7.22 18.72
C PRO A 217 -14.00 6.53 19.20
N PRO A 218 -15.15 6.81 18.56
CA PRO A 218 -16.41 6.22 18.94
C PRO A 218 -16.35 4.69 18.78
N PRO A 219 -17.03 3.91 19.62
CA PRO A 219 -17.08 2.47 19.45
C PRO A 219 -17.76 2.11 18.12
N VAL A 220 -17.32 1.02 17.50
CA VAL A 220 -17.80 0.56 16.19
C VAL A 220 -19.35 0.49 16.14
N ARG A 221 -20.01 0.12 17.26
CA ARG A 221 -21.47 0.07 17.34
C ARG A 221 -22.14 1.41 16.99
N VAL A 222 -21.53 2.53 17.41
CA VAL A 222 -22.05 3.88 17.12
C VAL A 222 -21.88 4.18 15.62
N LEU A 223 -20.75 3.81 15.03
CA LEU A 223 -20.52 4.00 13.58
C LEU A 223 -21.53 3.25 12.73
N MET A 224 -21.94 2.03 13.15
CA MET A 224 -22.90 1.19 12.43
C MET A 224 -24.33 1.74 12.41
N ILE A 225 -24.66 2.72 13.26
CA ILE A 225 -25.98 3.36 13.30
C ILE A 225 -26.07 4.48 12.25
N HIS A 226 -24.94 5.05 11.84
CA HIS A 226 -24.90 6.18 10.91
C HIS A 226 -25.07 5.71 9.45
N ARG A 227 -26.03 6.30 8.73
CA ARG A 227 -26.30 6.02 7.31
C ARG A 227 -25.09 6.31 6.42
N GLU A 228 -24.26 7.28 6.79
CA GLU A 228 -23.04 7.68 6.08
C GLU A 228 -22.01 6.52 6.05
N THR A 229 -21.93 5.76 7.14
CA THR A 229 -21.09 4.54 7.21
C THR A 229 -21.53 3.51 6.18
N TRP A 230 -22.83 3.26 6.08
CA TRP A 230 -23.37 2.33 5.09
C TRP A 230 -23.26 2.83 3.67
N ALA A 231 -23.43 4.13 3.41
CA ALA A 231 -23.23 4.72 2.10
C ALA A 231 -21.81 4.50 1.60
N ILE A 232 -20.80 4.73 2.46
CA ILE A 232 -19.39 4.48 2.12
C ILE A 232 -19.13 2.99 1.94
N ALA A 233 -19.64 2.13 2.85
CA ALA A 233 -19.44 0.68 2.78
C ALA A 233 -20.04 0.08 1.49
N LEU A 234 -21.27 0.46 1.14
CA LEU A 234 -21.94 -0.01 -0.07
C LEU A 234 -21.24 0.53 -1.34
N GLY A 235 -20.83 1.81 -1.35
CA GLY A 235 -20.05 2.36 -2.43
C GLY A 235 -18.79 1.53 -2.70
N ARG A 236 -18.04 1.21 -1.65
CA ARG A 236 -16.84 0.37 -1.74
C ARG A 236 -17.17 -1.07 -2.16
N LEU A 237 -18.24 -1.64 -1.65
CA LEU A 237 -18.67 -3.01 -2.00
C LEU A 237 -18.91 -3.16 -3.50
N PHE A 238 -19.42 -2.14 -4.18
CA PHE A 238 -19.69 -2.18 -5.62
C PHE A 238 -18.51 -1.75 -6.49
N THR A 239 -17.63 -0.88 -6.00
CA THR A 239 -16.50 -0.35 -6.80
C THR A 239 -15.23 -1.17 -6.66
N ASP A 240 -14.85 -1.58 -5.45
CA ASP A 240 -13.57 -2.23 -5.21
C ASP A 240 -13.44 -3.61 -5.91
N PRO A 241 -14.48 -4.48 -6.00
CA PRO A 241 -14.37 -5.72 -6.75
C PRO A 241 -14.03 -5.52 -8.22
N ILE A 242 -14.57 -4.48 -8.87
CA ILE A 242 -14.28 -4.17 -10.26
C ILE A 242 -12.79 -3.86 -10.41
N TRP A 243 -12.23 -2.99 -9.54
CA TRP A 243 -10.81 -2.67 -9.54
C TRP A 243 -9.93 -3.92 -9.34
N TYR A 244 -10.27 -4.80 -8.40
CA TYR A 244 -9.52 -6.02 -8.15
C TYR A 244 -9.60 -7.04 -9.29
N ILE A 245 -10.73 -7.10 -10.03
CA ILE A 245 -10.81 -7.90 -11.25
C ILE A 245 -9.80 -7.39 -12.28
N TYR A 246 -9.75 -6.09 -12.53
CA TYR A 246 -8.75 -5.51 -13.42
C TYR A 246 -7.32 -5.82 -12.95
N LEU A 247 -7.06 -5.65 -11.66
CA LEU A 247 -5.72 -5.82 -11.10
C LEU A 247 -5.20 -7.26 -11.22
N PHE A 248 -6.04 -8.27 -10.94
CA PHE A 248 -5.62 -9.65 -10.82
C PHE A 248 -5.89 -10.52 -12.04
N TRP A 249 -6.86 -10.17 -12.89
CA TRP A 249 -7.25 -11.02 -14.01
C TRP A 249 -6.98 -10.44 -15.40
N ILE A 250 -6.82 -9.13 -15.56
CA ILE A 250 -6.47 -8.55 -16.87
C ILE A 250 -5.16 -9.09 -17.43
N PRO A 251 -4.06 -9.26 -16.67
CA PRO A 251 -2.83 -9.84 -17.23
C PRO A 251 -3.07 -11.24 -17.80
N ASP A 252 -3.80 -12.09 -17.10
CA ASP A 252 -4.15 -13.43 -17.56
C ASP A 252 -5.06 -13.40 -18.79
N PHE A 253 -6.05 -12.54 -18.81
CA PHE A 253 -6.93 -12.35 -19.97
C PHE A 253 -6.14 -11.94 -21.22
N LEU A 254 -5.22 -10.98 -21.10
CA LEU A 254 -4.38 -10.56 -22.21
C LEU A 254 -3.50 -11.70 -22.73
N SER A 255 -2.91 -12.49 -21.82
CA SER A 255 -2.12 -13.66 -22.19
C SER A 255 -2.96 -14.71 -22.95
N ARG A 256 -4.13 -15.09 -22.44
CA ARG A 256 -4.97 -16.15 -23.04
C ARG A 256 -5.67 -15.73 -24.31
N ARG A 257 -6.21 -14.50 -24.34
CA ARG A 257 -7.03 -14.03 -25.46
C ARG A 257 -6.18 -13.59 -26.65
N PHE A 258 -5.02 -12.99 -26.39
CA PHE A 258 -4.16 -12.39 -27.41
C PHE A 258 -2.80 -13.06 -27.54
N GLY A 259 -2.52 -14.10 -26.75
CA GLY A 259 -1.24 -14.81 -26.79
C GLY A 259 -0.04 -13.97 -26.35
N LEU A 260 -0.28 -12.89 -25.59
CA LEU A 260 0.78 -11.99 -25.18
C LEU A 260 1.64 -12.65 -24.08
N ASP A 261 2.94 -12.62 -24.27
CA ASP A 261 3.89 -12.97 -23.22
C ASP A 261 4.02 -11.84 -22.18
N ILE A 262 4.72 -12.11 -21.10
CA ILE A 262 4.86 -11.17 -19.98
C ILE A 262 5.48 -9.82 -20.41
N ARG A 263 6.32 -9.79 -21.45
CA ARG A 263 6.92 -8.57 -22.01
C ARG A 263 5.94 -7.78 -22.87
N ALA A 264 5.27 -8.48 -23.77
CA ALA A 264 4.30 -7.88 -24.68
C ALA A 264 3.10 -7.29 -23.91
N MET A 265 2.76 -7.83 -22.73
CA MET A 265 1.70 -7.29 -21.86
C MET A 265 2.06 -5.96 -21.17
N ALA A 266 3.33 -5.60 -21.07
CA ALA A 266 3.76 -4.42 -20.31
C ALA A 266 3.09 -3.13 -20.81
N MET A 267 3.12 -2.86 -22.12
CA MET A 267 2.52 -1.64 -22.68
C MET A 267 0.98 -1.62 -22.64
N PRO A 268 0.26 -2.69 -23.02
CA PRO A 268 -1.19 -2.73 -22.83
C PRO A 268 -1.62 -2.49 -21.38
N LEU A 269 -0.96 -3.10 -20.40
CA LEU A 269 -1.29 -2.90 -18.98
C LEU A 269 -0.96 -1.49 -18.51
N PHE A 270 0.17 -0.92 -18.95
CA PHE A 270 0.51 0.48 -18.68
C PHE A 270 -0.61 1.41 -19.15
N VAL A 271 -1.10 1.24 -20.39
CA VAL A 271 -2.18 2.06 -20.95
C VAL A 271 -3.49 1.87 -20.19
N ILE A 272 -3.87 0.61 -19.89
CA ILE A 272 -5.11 0.29 -19.16
C ILE A 272 -5.09 0.93 -17.76
N TYR A 273 -4.01 0.75 -16.99
CA TYR A 273 -3.93 1.28 -15.62
C TYR A 273 -3.80 2.80 -15.60
N THR A 274 -3.11 3.40 -16.59
CA THR A 274 -3.07 4.85 -16.74
C THR A 274 -4.46 5.40 -17.05
N GLY A 275 -5.19 4.80 -18.01
CA GLY A 275 -6.54 5.21 -18.36
C GLY A 275 -7.56 5.01 -17.24
N ALA A 276 -7.38 4.00 -16.38
CA ALA A 276 -8.24 3.79 -15.22
C ALA A 276 -7.97 4.77 -14.07
N THR A 277 -6.89 5.56 -14.15
CA THR A 277 -6.48 6.52 -13.10
C THR A 277 -6.95 7.95 -13.41
N VAL A 278 -7.24 8.25 -14.67
CA VAL A 278 -7.72 9.54 -15.16
C VAL A 278 -9.24 9.60 -15.09
#